data_d577682e1800de8c1dfcfb18973589cf
#
_entry.id   d577682e1800de8c1dfcfb18973589cf
#
_cell.length_a   1.000
_cell.length_b   1.000
_cell.length_c   1.000
_cell.angle_alpha   90.00
_cell.angle_beta   90.00
_cell.angle_gamma   90.00
#
_symmetry.space_group_name_H-M   'P 1'
#
loop_
_entity.id
_entity.type
_entity.pdbx_description
1 polymer ?
#
loop_
_entity_poly.entity_id
_entity_poly.type
_entity_poly.pdbx_seq_one_letter_code
_entity_poly.pdbx_strand_id
1 'polypeptide(L)'
;TPSNSSAASDVYKRQAGDRGLAGGYNTNLFKCLEAASLNQDFLVLPIGKKAVEYSKRNGFACVTESFGEIADVSVADCFEMANLLCGEFKKGEFGHIDLCYTKFVSMLSQQPSAIPVLPLKDLTDEQDTKSIRNLILYEPDASEVFDAIVPEYLAGLIYGAVCESVASELAARRTAMEAATNNAEEMIEKLNLHYNRARQASITQEITEIVGGAEGV
;
A
#
# COMPACT_ATOMS: atom_id res chain seq x y z
N THR A 1 37.65 -6.24 -24.44
CA THR A 1 37.11 -6.27 -23.07
C THR A 1 35.71 -5.66 -23.07
N PRO A 2 34.64 -6.44 -22.97
CA PRO A 2 33.32 -5.89 -22.76
C PRO A 2 33.21 -5.46 -21.30
N SER A 3 32.97 -4.17 -21.09
CA SER A 3 32.56 -3.64 -19.80
C SER A 3 31.13 -4.10 -19.52
N ASN A 4 30.99 -5.12 -18.70
CA ASN A 4 29.71 -5.46 -18.07
C ASN A 4 29.41 -4.40 -17.00
N SER A 5 28.75 -3.34 -17.41
CA SER A 5 27.92 -2.59 -16.47
C SER A 5 26.60 -3.35 -16.34
N SER A 6 26.55 -4.36 -15.47
CA SER A 6 25.28 -4.87 -14.99
C SER A 6 24.64 -3.74 -14.20
N ALA A 7 23.70 -3.04 -14.81
CA ALA A 7 22.82 -2.17 -14.09
C ALA A 7 22.14 -3.03 -13.02
N ALA A 8 22.45 -2.77 -11.75
CA ALA A 8 21.78 -3.41 -10.65
C ALA A 8 20.31 -2.97 -10.70
N SER A 9 19.43 -3.90 -11.04
CA SER A 9 17.99 -3.63 -10.97
C SER A 9 17.55 -3.67 -9.50
N ASP A 10 16.78 -2.68 -9.12
CA ASP A 10 16.24 -2.57 -7.77
C ASP A 10 14.93 -3.34 -7.66
N VAL A 11 14.72 -4.03 -6.55
CA VAL A 11 13.46 -4.72 -6.27
C VAL A 11 12.63 -3.89 -5.31
N TYR A 12 11.47 -3.43 -5.79
CA TYR A 12 10.48 -2.76 -4.97
C TYR A 12 9.37 -3.72 -4.58
N LYS A 13 9.20 -3.90 -3.28
CA LYS A 13 8.13 -4.69 -2.72
C LYS A 13 6.88 -3.83 -2.55
N ARG A 14 5.78 -4.26 -3.12
CA ARG A 14 4.50 -3.54 -3.08
C ARG A 14 3.50 -4.23 -2.21
N GLN A 15 2.83 -3.44 -1.40
CA GLN A 15 1.68 -3.86 -0.64
C GLN A 15 0.52 -2.91 -0.90
N ALA A 16 -0.48 -3.37 -1.64
CA ALA A 16 -1.71 -2.64 -1.91
C ALA A 16 -2.93 -3.48 -1.54
N GLY A 17 -4.02 -2.82 -1.17
CA GLY A 17 -5.25 -3.46 -0.72
C GLY A 17 -5.87 -4.41 -1.74
N ASP A 18 -6.63 -5.38 -1.24
CA ASP A 18 -7.35 -6.35 -2.09
C ASP A 18 -8.65 -5.79 -2.65
N ARG A 19 -9.27 -4.86 -1.93
CA ARG A 19 -10.59 -4.30 -2.25
C ARG A 19 -10.49 -2.81 -2.55
N GLY A 20 -11.46 -2.32 -3.33
CA GLY A 20 -11.65 -0.89 -3.55
C GLY A 20 -12.32 -0.18 -2.36
N LEU A 21 -12.77 1.04 -2.60
CA LEU A 21 -13.53 1.87 -1.65
C LEU A 21 -12.73 2.31 -0.40
N ALA A 22 -11.41 2.33 -0.50
CA ALA A 22 -10.50 2.82 0.55
C ALA A 22 -9.97 4.24 0.26
N GLY A 23 -10.77 5.08 -0.40
CA GLY A 23 -10.36 6.44 -0.77
C GLY A 23 -9.10 6.46 -1.63
N GLY A 24 -8.14 7.32 -1.28
CA GLY A 24 -6.86 7.46 -1.99
C GLY A 24 -5.77 6.46 -1.60
N TYR A 25 -6.04 5.48 -0.74
CA TYR A 25 -5.03 4.57 -0.19
C TYR A 25 -4.12 3.95 -1.26
N ASN A 26 -4.70 3.20 -2.21
CA ASN A 26 -3.92 2.55 -3.26
C ASN A 26 -3.23 3.56 -4.18
N THR A 27 -3.90 4.64 -4.55
CA THR A 27 -3.34 5.67 -5.44
C THR A 27 -2.13 6.36 -4.82
N ASN A 28 -2.18 6.66 -3.53
CA ASN A 28 -1.07 7.30 -2.82
C ASN A 28 0.13 6.37 -2.69
N LEU A 29 -0.10 5.07 -2.45
CA LEU A 29 0.97 4.07 -2.43
C LEU A 29 1.63 3.94 -3.80
N PHE A 30 0.85 3.91 -4.87
CA PHE A 30 1.39 3.81 -6.23
C PHE A 30 2.21 5.05 -6.63
N LYS A 31 1.78 6.25 -6.25
CA LYS A 31 2.57 7.47 -6.44
C LYS A 31 3.89 7.44 -5.65
N CYS A 32 3.86 6.91 -4.43
CA CYS A 32 5.08 6.76 -3.63
C CYS A 32 6.09 5.83 -4.32
N LEU A 33 5.61 4.72 -4.88
CA LEU A 33 6.47 3.83 -5.63
C LEU A 33 7.02 4.48 -6.90
N GLU A 34 6.19 5.13 -7.71
CA GLU A 34 6.64 5.84 -8.92
C GLU A 34 7.71 6.87 -8.58
N ALA A 35 7.55 7.58 -7.47
CA ALA A 35 8.54 8.53 -6.99
C ALA A 35 9.85 7.86 -6.54
N ALA A 36 9.76 6.68 -5.93
CA ALA A 36 10.94 5.93 -5.49
C ALA A 36 11.68 5.26 -6.66
N SER A 37 10.97 4.88 -7.73
CA SER A 37 11.50 4.15 -8.89
C SER A 37 11.96 5.04 -10.05
N LEU A 38 11.98 6.37 -9.88
CA LEU A 38 12.39 7.31 -10.92
C LEU A 38 13.81 7.02 -11.41
N ASN A 39 13.94 6.68 -12.70
CA ASN A 39 15.20 6.48 -13.43
C ASN A 39 15.96 5.16 -13.16
N GLN A 40 15.32 4.12 -12.66
CA GLN A 40 15.96 2.83 -12.39
C GLN A 40 15.17 1.68 -13.03
N ASP A 41 15.88 0.67 -13.53
CA ASP A 41 15.25 -0.61 -13.89
C ASP A 41 14.95 -1.35 -12.59
N PHE A 42 13.70 -1.75 -12.39
CA PHE A 42 13.29 -2.40 -11.16
C PHE A 42 12.36 -3.60 -11.42
N LEU A 43 12.46 -4.56 -10.52
CA LEU A 43 11.53 -5.68 -10.42
C LEU A 43 10.56 -5.43 -9.26
N VAL A 44 9.37 -5.97 -9.38
CA VAL A 44 8.32 -5.81 -8.36
C VAL A 44 7.94 -7.16 -7.78
N LEU A 45 7.84 -7.24 -6.46
CA LEU A 45 7.16 -8.31 -5.76
C LEU A 45 5.82 -7.78 -5.25
N PRO A 46 4.72 -7.93 -6.01
CA PRO A 46 3.44 -7.38 -5.61
C PRO A 46 2.78 -8.24 -4.54
N ILE A 47 2.28 -7.59 -3.47
CA ILE A 47 1.44 -8.22 -2.45
C ILE A 47 0.06 -7.56 -2.51
N GLY A 48 -0.98 -8.38 -2.72
CA GLY A 48 -2.36 -7.94 -2.86
C GLY A 48 -2.84 -7.77 -4.30
N LYS A 49 -4.13 -8.02 -4.53
CA LYS A 49 -4.76 -8.02 -5.86
C LYS A 49 -4.55 -6.71 -6.61
N LYS A 50 -4.70 -5.57 -5.93
CA LYS A 50 -4.55 -4.25 -6.57
C LYS A 50 -3.10 -3.96 -6.96
N ALA A 51 -2.12 -4.49 -6.21
CA ALA A 51 -0.71 -4.38 -6.59
C ALA A 51 -0.41 -5.20 -7.84
N VAL A 52 -0.93 -6.42 -7.94
CA VAL A 52 -0.78 -7.29 -9.12
C VAL A 52 -1.44 -6.65 -10.35
N GLU A 53 -2.70 -6.21 -10.24
CA GLU A 53 -3.41 -5.54 -11.34
C GLU A 53 -2.67 -4.30 -11.84
N TYR A 54 -2.17 -3.48 -10.91
CA TYR A 54 -1.44 -2.27 -11.27
C TYR A 54 -0.09 -2.60 -11.95
N SER A 55 0.65 -3.59 -11.47
CA SER A 55 1.92 -4.03 -12.08
C SER A 55 1.71 -4.52 -13.50
N LYS A 56 0.69 -5.35 -13.73
CA LYS A 56 0.31 -5.81 -15.07
C LYS A 56 -0.08 -4.67 -16.01
N ARG A 57 -0.90 -3.75 -15.53
CA ARG A 57 -1.37 -2.62 -16.35
C ARG A 57 -0.23 -1.69 -16.79
N ASN A 58 0.77 -1.50 -15.95
CA ASN A 58 1.91 -0.65 -16.25
C ASN A 58 3.11 -1.41 -16.84
N GLY A 59 2.98 -2.71 -17.08
CA GLY A 59 4.02 -3.53 -17.71
C GLY A 59 5.28 -3.72 -16.85
N PHE A 60 5.14 -3.63 -15.51
CA PHE A 60 6.28 -3.85 -14.63
C PHE A 60 6.64 -5.34 -14.56
N ALA A 61 7.94 -5.64 -14.62
CA ALA A 61 8.45 -6.98 -14.44
C ALA A 61 8.24 -7.41 -12.97
N CYS A 62 7.62 -8.58 -12.77
CA CYS A 62 7.35 -9.12 -11.44
C CYS A 62 8.26 -10.30 -11.14
N VAL A 63 8.78 -10.38 -9.92
CA VAL A 63 9.55 -11.53 -9.44
C VAL A 63 8.64 -12.76 -9.35
N THR A 64 7.44 -12.57 -8.77
CA THR A 64 6.37 -13.58 -8.70
C THR A 64 5.02 -12.90 -8.49
N GLU A 65 3.93 -13.56 -8.86
CA GLU A 65 2.55 -13.10 -8.63
C GLU A 65 1.82 -13.94 -7.55
N SER A 66 2.54 -14.84 -6.89
CA SER A 66 1.96 -15.83 -5.97
C SER A 66 1.29 -15.21 -4.74
N PHE A 67 1.66 -13.99 -4.36
CA PHE A 67 1.18 -13.32 -3.16
C PHE A 67 0.08 -12.28 -3.44
N GLY A 68 -0.90 -12.68 -4.25
CA GLY A 68 -1.99 -11.80 -4.71
C GLY A 68 -3.05 -11.45 -3.67
N GLU A 69 -3.11 -12.09 -2.49
CA GLU A 69 -4.13 -11.84 -1.46
C GLU A 69 -3.47 -11.45 -0.14
N ILE A 70 -3.66 -10.19 0.31
CA ILE A 70 -3.05 -9.68 1.56
C ILE A 70 -3.70 -10.31 2.80
N ALA A 71 -5.01 -10.56 2.77
CA ALA A 71 -5.74 -11.05 3.93
C ALA A 71 -5.24 -12.41 4.43
N ASP A 72 -4.65 -13.20 3.54
CA ASP A 72 -4.19 -14.55 3.80
C ASP A 72 -2.66 -14.67 3.93
N VAL A 73 -1.91 -13.55 3.88
CA VAL A 73 -0.45 -13.58 4.02
C VAL A 73 -0.07 -13.95 5.44
N SER A 74 0.42 -15.17 5.59
CA SER A 74 0.90 -15.71 6.85
C SER A 74 2.37 -15.32 7.13
N VAL A 75 2.82 -15.55 8.35
CA VAL A 75 4.24 -15.41 8.70
C VAL A 75 5.11 -16.35 7.84
N ALA A 76 4.62 -17.55 7.52
CA ALA A 76 5.33 -18.51 6.66
C ALA A 76 5.54 -17.94 5.25
N ASP A 77 4.52 -17.33 4.65
CA ASP A 77 4.65 -16.68 3.34
C ASP A 77 5.66 -15.53 3.37
N CYS A 78 5.74 -14.79 4.49
CA CYS A 78 6.75 -13.75 4.66
C CYS A 78 8.17 -14.33 4.70
N PHE A 79 8.37 -15.51 5.29
CA PHE A 79 9.64 -16.21 5.24
C PHE A 79 9.98 -16.71 3.85
N GLU A 80 9.01 -17.26 3.11
CA GLU A 80 9.23 -17.67 1.71
C GLU A 80 9.64 -16.48 0.83
N MET A 81 8.94 -15.35 0.98
CA MET A 81 9.29 -14.10 0.29
C MET A 81 10.70 -13.62 0.65
N ALA A 82 11.05 -13.64 1.93
CA ALA A 82 12.35 -13.20 2.40
C ALA A 82 13.48 -14.08 1.86
N ASN A 83 13.29 -15.40 1.90
CA ASN A 83 14.26 -16.36 1.37
C ASN A 83 14.45 -16.22 -0.15
N LEU A 84 13.36 -16.04 -0.90
CA LEU A 84 13.40 -15.77 -2.32
C LEU A 84 14.22 -14.50 -2.62
N LEU A 85 13.91 -13.40 -1.94
CA LEU A 85 14.59 -12.12 -2.14
C LEU A 85 16.07 -12.19 -1.75
N CYS A 86 16.40 -12.79 -0.61
CA CYS A 86 17.78 -12.95 -0.19
C CYS A 86 18.56 -13.86 -1.14
N GLY A 87 17.91 -14.90 -1.68
CA GLY A 87 18.51 -15.79 -2.66
C GLY A 87 18.88 -15.10 -3.96
N GLU A 88 17.96 -14.30 -4.52
CA GLU A 88 18.19 -13.54 -5.76
C GLU A 88 19.20 -12.39 -5.52
N PHE A 89 19.14 -11.74 -4.36
CA PHE A 89 20.12 -10.71 -3.97
C PHE A 89 21.55 -11.29 -3.92
N LYS A 90 21.74 -12.48 -3.32
CA LYS A 90 23.04 -13.17 -3.28
C LYS A 90 23.55 -13.57 -4.67
N LYS A 91 22.64 -13.86 -5.62
CA LYS A 91 23.01 -14.16 -7.02
C LYS A 91 23.41 -12.88 -7.78
N GLY A 92 23.14 -11.70 -7.24
CA GLY A 92 23.45 -10.42 -7.88
C GLY A 92 22.45 -10.01 -8.97
N GLU A 93 21.23 -10.58 -8.96
CA GLU A 93 20.18 -10.21 -9.90
C GLU A 93 19.70 -8.76 -9.67
N PHE A 94 19.81 -8.27 -8.43
CA PHE A 94 19.52 -6.88 -8.07
C PHE A 94 20.41 -6.40 -6.92
N GLY A 95 20.66 -5.09 -6.87
CA GLY A 95 21.57 -4.46 -5.89
C GLY A 95 20.89 -3.89 -4.67
N HIS A 96 19.59 -3.60 -4.74
CA HIS A 96 18.83 -2.99 -3.66
C HIS A 96 17.47 -3.66 -3.47
N ILE A 97 16.99 -3.68 -2.24
CA ILE A 97 15.62 -4.10 -1.90
C ILE A 97 14.98 -2.97 -1.08
N ASP A 98 13.91 -2.40 -1.63
CA ASP A 98 13.10 -1.40 -0.96
C ASP A 98 11.71 -1.96 -0.65
N LEU A 99 11.20 -1.64 0.53
CA LEU A 99 9.88 -2.02 1.00
C LEU A 99 8.93 -0.82 0.94
N CYS A 100 8.01 -0.83 -0.03
CA CYS A 100 6.97 0.19 -0.17
C CYS A 100 5.67 -0.28 0.49
N TYR A 101 5.23 0.44 1.50
CA TYR A 101 4.02 0.13 2.27
C TYR A 101 3.36 1.40 2.80
N THR A 102 2.18 1.27 3.38
CA THR A 102 1.51 2.41 4.02
C THR A 102 1.61 2.29 5.53
N LYS A 103 2.36 3.20 6.14
CA LYS A 103 2.52 3.31 7.58
C LYS A 103 1.22 3.79 8.21
N PHE A 104 0.77 3.10 9.24
CA PHE A 104 -0.38 3.51 10.05
C PHE A 104 0.06 4.53 11.11
N VAL A 105 -0.36 5.78 10.96
CA VAL A 105 -0.09 6.84 11.94
C VAL A 105 -1.31 7.02 12.85
N SER A 106 -2.49 7.10 12.25
CA SER A 106 -3.77 7.21 12.97
C SER A 106 -4.94 6.82 12.05
N MET A 107 -6.14 6.74 12.60
CA MET A 107 -7.37 6.49 11.82
C MET A 107 -7.59 7.50 10.69
N LEU A 108 -7.13 8.74 10.87
CA LEU A 108 -7.29 9.82 9.90
C LEU A 108 -6.05 10.03 9.01
N SER A 109 -4.89 9.50 9.42
CA SER A 109 -3.62 9.72 8.72
C SER A 109 -2.91 8.40 8.47
N GLN A 110 -2.74 8.08 7.20
CA GLN A 110 -1.97 6.96 6.71
C GLN A 110 -0.90 7.52 5.74
N GLN A 111 0.34 7.13 5.93
CA GLN A 111 1.48 7.66 5.16
C GLN A 111 2.11 6.56 4.32
N PRO A 112 2.05 6.64 2.97
CA PRO A 112 2.83 5.77 2.12
C PRO A 112 4.31 6.06 2.33
N SER A 113 5.10 5.01 2.45
CA SER A 113 6.52 5.08 2.75
C SER A 113 7.29 4.03 1.95
N ALA A 114 8.47 4.37 1.50
CA ALA A 114 9.43 3.46 0.92
C ALA A 114 10.66 3.44 1.83
N ILE A 115 11.02 2.27 2.34
CA ILE A 115 12.19 2.11 3.20
C ILE A 115 13.20 1.18 2.53
N PRO A 116 14.48 1.56 2.45
CA PRO A 116 15.54 0.66 2.00
C PRO A 116 15.76 -0.43 3.04
N VAL A 117 15.84 -1.67 2.58
CA VAL A 117 16.02 -2.85 3.43
C VAL A 117 17.38 -3.51 3.20
N LEU A 118 17.76 -3.70 1.95
CA LEU A 118 19.08 -4.20 1.58
C LEU A 118 19.72 -3.31 0.50
N PRO A 119 21.04 -3.10 0.54
CA PRO A 119 21.99 -3.52 1.57
C PRO A 119 21.71 -2.86 2.94
N LEU A 120 22.05 -3.55 4.01
CA LEU A 120 21.97 -2.96 5.34
C LEU A 120 22.90 -1.75 5.41
N LYS A 121 22.37 -0.59 5.78
CA LYS A 121 23.22 0.58 6.00
C LYS A 121 24.07 0.36 7.23
N ASP A 122 25.32 0.81 7.18
CA ASP A 122 26.18 0.81 8.36
C ASP A 122 25.50 1.59 9.49
N LEU A 123 25.08 0.86 10.52
CA LEU A 123 24.50 1.43 11.75
C LEU A 123 25.55 1.98 12.71
N THR A 124 26.82 1.98 12.29
CA THR A 124 27.90 2.56 13.06
C THR A 124 27.81 4.07 12.97
N ASP A 125 27.08 4.68 13.92
CA ASP A 125 27.31 6.09 14.25
C ASP A 125 28.78 6.26 14.64
N GLU A 126 29.51 7.09 13.91
CA GLU A 126 30.95 7.37 14.14
C GLU A 126 31.24 7.89 15.56
N GLN A 127 30.22 8.20 16.37
CA GLN A 127 30.34 8.73 17.71
C GLN A 127 30.49 7.68 18.81
N ASP A 128 30.20 6.40 18.56
CA ASP A 128 30.23 5.34 19.58
C ASP A 128 31.47 4.44 19.55
N THR A 129 32.51 4.82 18.81
CA THR A 129 33.77 4.05 18.71
C THR A 129 34.57 3.97 20.01
N LYS A 130 34.12 4.61 21.11
CA LYS A 130 34.78 4.55 22.43
C LYS A 130 34.12 3.62 23.43
N SER A 131 32.94 3.06 23.15
CA SER A 131 32.36 2.04 24.03
C SER A 131 33.04 0.69 23.77
N ILE A 132 33.40 0.04 24.85
CA ILE A 132 34.04 -1.26 24.94
C ILE A 132 33.46 -2.18 23.87
N ARG A 133 34.25 -2.52 22.85
CA ARG A 133 33.91 -3.58 21.90
C ARG A 133 33.87 -4.88 22.71
N ASN A 134 32.70 -5.21 23.24
CA ASN A 134 32.45 -6.56 23.71
C ASN A 134 32.68 -7.47 22.50
N LEU A 135 33.72 -8.25 22.56
CA LEU A 135 33.98 -9.30 21.56
C LEU A 135 32.83 -10.28 21.66
N ILE A 136 31.84 -10.10 20.76
CA ILE A 136 30.76 -11.09 20.56
C ILE A 136 31.39 -12.25 19.83
N LEU A 137 31.41 -13.40 20.45
CA LEU A 137 31.84 -14.65 19.82
C LEU A 137 30.67 -15.21 19.01
N TYR A 138 30.85 -15.35 17.70
CA TYR A 138 29.86 -15.97 16.83
C TYR A 138 30.26 -17.44 16.60
N GLU A 139 29.28 -18.35 16.69
CA GLU A 139 29.46 -19.77 16.42
C GLU A 139 28.46 -20.19 15.30
N PRO A 140 28.94 -20.79 14.19
CA PRO A 140 30.34 -21.15 13.90
C PRO A 140 31.21 -19.96 13.48
N ASP A 141 30.67 -18.99 12.75
CA ASP A 141 31.33 -17.72 12.40
C ASP A 141 30.30 -16.59 12.15
N ALA A 142 30.80 -15.35 12.04
CA ALA A 142 29.96 -14.19 11.85
C ALA A 142 29.16 -14.23 10.52
N SER A 143 29.75 -14.76 9.45
CA SER A 143 29.12 -14.80 8.12
C SER A 143 27.94 -15.77 8.10
N GLU A 144 28.10 -16.97 8.66
CA GLU A 144 27.02 -17.96 8.73
C GLU A 144 25.85 -17.47 9.62
N VAL A 145 26.18 -16.81 10.73
CA VAL A 145 25.17 -16.23 11.62
C VAL A 145 24.41 -15.11 10.92
N PHE A 146 25.06 -14.20 10.21
CA PHE A 146 24.39 -13.15 9.42
C PHE A 146 23.55 -13.76 8.29
N ASP A 147 24.04 -14.75 7.61
CA ASP A 147 23.33 -15.44 6.54
C ASP A 147 22.03 -16.10 7.03
N ALA A 148 21.98 -16.51 8.27
CA ALA A 148 20.78 -17.06 8.90
C ALA A 148 19.82 -15.95 9.39
N ILE A 149 20.34 -14.86 9.98
CA ILE A 149 19.53 -13.82 10.60
C ILE A 149 18.88 -12.87 9.58
N VAL A 150 19.57 -12.54 8.47
CA VAL A 150 19.09 -11.56 7.50
C VAL A 150 17.74 -11.96 6.89
N PRO A 151 17.49 -13.22 6.47
CA PRO A 151 16.17 -13.63 6.00
C PRO A 151 15.08 -13.50 7.07
N GLU A 152 15.37 -13.83 8.33
CA GLU A 152 14.44 -13.71 9.45
C GLU A 152 14.06 -12.24 9.72
N TYR A 153 15.07 -11.36 9.73
CA TYR A 153 14.88 -9.92 9.86
C TYR A 153 14.01 -9.38 8.73
N LEU A 154 14.32 -9.75 7.48
CA LEU A 154 13.54 -9.35 6.33
C LEU A 154 12.09 -9.85 6.40
N ALA A 155 11.87 -11.11 6.80
CA ALA A 155 10.54 -11.66 6.99
C ALA A 155 9.74 -10.88 8.05
N GLY A 156 10.38 -10.50 9.16
CA GLY A 156 9.78 -9.67 10.21
C GLY A 156 9.38 -8.29 9.71
N LEU A 157 10.25 -7.62 8.92
CA LEU A 157 9.93 -6.32 8.31
C LEU A 157 8.75 -6.43 7.34
N ILE A 158 8.72 -7.47 6.51
CA ILE A 158 7.64 -7.73 5.56
C ILE A 158 6.33 -7.91 6.32
N TYR A 159 6.32 -8.76 7.34
CA TYR A 159 5.11 -9.04 8.13
C TYR A 159 4.61 -7.77 8.84
N GLY A 160 5.50 -7.00 9.47
CA GLY A 160 5.17 -5.72 10.08
C GLY A 160 4.53 -4.74 9.09
N ALA A 161 5.11 -4.61 7.90
CA ALA A 161 4.57 -3.77 6.84
C ALA A 161 3.21 -4.26 6.32
N VAL A 162 2.99 -5.61 6.24
CA VAL A 162 1.68 -6.19 5.93
C VAL A 162 0.65 -5.77 6.97
N CYS A 163 0.94 -5.94 8.24
CA CYS A 163 0.03 -5.57 9.33
C CYS A 163 -0.31 -4.07 9.32
N GLU A 164 0.69 -3.20 9.18
CA GLU A 164 0.47 -1.75 9.11
C GLU A 164 -0.36 -1.34 7.88
N SER A 165 -0.11 -1.94 6.74
CA SER A 165 -0.86 -1.65 5.52
C SER A 165 -2.30 -2.12 5.59
N VAL A 166 -2.57 -3.30 6.16
CA VAL A 166 -3.95 -3.79 6.39
C VAL A 166 -4.69 -2.85 7.34
N ALA A 167 -4.07 -2.45 8.45
CA ALA A 167 -4.65 -1.49 9.38
C ALA A 167 -4.94 -0.13 8.70
N SER A 168 -4.00 0.35 7.88
CA SER A 168 -4.15 1.59 7.11
C SER A 168 -5.27 1.51 6.08
N GLU A 169 -5.38 0.39 5.36
CA GLU A 169 -6.45 0.15 4.39
C GLU A 169 -7.83 0.14 5.05
N LEU A 170 -7.97 -0.56 6.19
CA LEU A 170 -9.21 -0.62 6.94
C LEU A 170 -9.62 0.76 7.49
N ALA A 171 -8.66 1.54 8.00
CA ALA A 171 -8.89 2.89 8.46
C ALA A 171 -9.33 3.83 7.32
N ALA A 172 -8.62 3.81 6.19
CA ALA A 172 -8.97 4.59 5.00
C ALA A 172 -10.36 4.22 4.46
N ARG A 173 -10.68 2.92 4.43
CA ARG A 173 -12.00 2.44 4.00
C ARG A 173 -13.10 2.92 4.94
N ARG A 174 -12.91 2.80 6.25
CA ARG A 174 -13.87 3.29 7.23
C ARG A 174 -14.17 4.78 7.04
N THR A 175 -13.12 5.61 6.95
CA THR A 175 -13.28 7.06 6.76
C THR A 175 -13.99 7.38 5.43
N ALA A 176 -13.64 6.68 4.34
CA ALA A 176 -14.29 6.86 3.05
C ALA A 176 -15.77 6.46 3.07
N MET A 177 -16.11 5.36 3.75
CA MET A 177 -17.50 4.91 3.89
C MET A 177 -18.32 5.85 4.77
N GLU A 178 -17.75 6.35 5.86
CA GLU A 178 -18.41 7.34 6.74
C GLU A 178 -18.71 8.63 5.98
N ALA A 179 -17.75 9.15 5.22
CA ALA A 179 -17.97 10.30 4.35
C ALA A 179 -19.04 10.04 3.28
N ALA A 180 -19.06 8.85 2.68
CA ALA A 180 -20.06 8.47 1.69
C ALA A 180 -21.46 8.37 2.29
N THR A 181 -21.59 7.86 3.53
CA THR A 181 -22.87 7.79 4.26
C THR A 181 -23.41 9.18 4.56
N ASN A 182 -22.58 10.07 5.10
CA ASN A 182 -22.97 11.44 5.40
C ASN A 182 -23.41 12.19 4.13
N ASN A 183 -22.68 12.03 3.02
CA ASN A 183 -23.06 12.63 1.73
C ASN A 183 -24.39 12.06 1.20
N ALA A 184 -24.65 10.77 1.40
CA ALA A 184 -25.92 10.15 0.98
C ALA A 184 -27.10 10.67 1.82
N GLU A 185 -26.95 10.84 3.13
CA GLU A 185 -27.97 11.42 4.02
C GLU A 185 -28.31 12.87 3.60
N GLU A 186 -27.29 13.68 3.36
CA GLU A 186 -27.48 15.05 2.86
C GLU A 186 -28.22 15.08 1.51
N MET A 187 -27.92 14.15 0.62
CA MET A 187 -28.61 14.04 -0.67
C MET A 187 -30.08 13.63 -0.49
N ILE A 188 -30.37 12.72 0.41
CA ILE A 188 -31.74 12.29 0.74
C ILE A 188 -32.54 13.48 1.29
N GLU A 189 -31.98 14.26 2.18
CA GLU A 189 -32.64 15.47 2.71
C GLU A 189 -32.95 16.46 1.59
N LYS A 190 -31.99 16.75 0.72
CA LYS A 190 -32.19 17.62 -0.45
C LYS A 190 -33.31 17.12 -1.37
N LEU A 191 -33.29 15.82 -1.67
CA LEU A 191 -34.31 15.19 -2.51
C LEU A 191 -35.71 15.26 -1.87
N ASN A 192 -35.83 15.03 -0.57
CA ASN A 192 -37.09 15.15 0.17
C ASN A 192 -37.64 16.60 0.12
N LEU A 193 -36.74 17.57 0.25
CA LEU A 193 -37.13 18.96 0.12
C LEU A 193 -37.66 19.29 -1.29
N HIS A 194 -36.95 18.85 -2.32
CA HIS A 194 -37.36 19.01 -3.72
C HIS A 194 -38.70 18.31 -4.00
N TYR A 195 -38.84 17.07 -3.54
CA TYR A 195 -40.07 16.31 -3.68
C TYR A 195 -41.30 17.04 -3.05
N ASN A 196 -41.14 17.50 -1.81
CA ASN A 196 -42.20 18.21 -1.12
C ASN A 196 -42.58 19.54 -1.83
N ARG A 197 -41.60 20.28 -2.35
CA ARG A 197 -41.84 21.48 -3.16
C ARG A 197 -42.60 21.17 -4.44
N ALA A 198 -42.15 20.13 -5.18
CA ALA A 198 -42.80 19.72 -6.42
C ALA A 198 -44.24 19.24 -6.16
N ARG A 199 -44.45 18.46 -5.09
CA ARG A 199 -45.79 18.01 -4.69
C ARG A 199 -46.71 19.20 -4.35
N GLN A 200 -46.25 20.18 -3.56
CA GLN A 200 -47.02 21.37 -3.24
C GLN A 200 -47.36 22.19 -4.49
N ALA A 201 -46.40 22.34 -5.41
CA ALA A 201 -46.62 23.04 -6.68
C ALA A 201 -47.69 22.34 -7.54
N SER A 202 -47.61 20.99 -7.65
CA SER A 202 -48.62 20.20 -8.37
C SER A 202 -50.01 20.34 -7.75
N ILE A 203 -50.13 20.20 -6.45
CA ILE A 203 -51.42 20.39 -5.73
C ILE A 203 -51.96 21.78 -5.95
N THR A 204 -51.11 22.81 -5.85
CA THR A 204 -51.53 24.21 -6.06
C THR A 204 -52.00 24.42 -7.50
N GLN A 205 -51.31 23.87 -8.47
CA GLN A 205 -51.71 23.95 -9.87
C GLN A 205 -53.07 23.27 -10.11
N GLU A 206 -53.25 22.04 -9.59
CA GLU A 206 -54.53 21.33 -9.69
C GLU A 206 -55.71 22.14 -9.07
N ILE A 207 -55.51 22.70 -7.89
CA ILE A 207 -56.52 23.55 -7.24
C ILE A 207 -56.81 24.80 -8.08
N THR A 208 -55.77 25.44 -8.64
CA THR A 208 -55.95 26.62 -9.51
C THR A 208 -56.72 26.29 -10.78
N GLU A 209 -56.43 25.15 -11.40
CA GLU A 209 -57.14 24.68 -12.59
C GLU A 209 -58.62 24.36 -12.29
N ILE A 210 -58.94 23.75 -11.13
CA ILE A 210 -60.31 23.49 -10.70
C ILE A 210 -61.08 24.79 -10.43
N VAL A 211 -60.48 25.74 -9.69
CA VAL A 211 -61.11 27.00 -9.40
C VAL A 211 -61.31 27.86 -10.65
N GLY A 212 -60.28 27.94 -11.53
CA GLY A 212 -60.39 28.64 -12.81
C GLY A 212 -61.43 28.04 -13.75
N GLY A 213 -61.60 26.69 -13.74
CA GLY A 213 -62.66 26.02 -14.47
C GLY A 213 -64.07 26.27 -13.92
N ALA A 214 -64.19 26.50 -12.59
CA ALA A 214 -65.46 26.80 -11.96
C ALA A 214 -65.93 28.27 -12.13
N GLU A 215 -65.01 29.22 -12.33
CA GLU A 215 -65.31 30.64 -12.63
C GLU A 215 -65.62 30.87 -14.12
N GLY A 216 -65.37 29.93 -14.99
CA GLY A 216 -65.63 30.02 -16.43
C GLY A 216 -66.95 29.42 -16.90
N VAL A 217 -67.83 28.99 -16.00
CA VAL A 217 -69.20 28.56 -16.23
C VAL A 217 -70.13 29.57 -15.60
#